data_a811bcdf9092b1246c8c891cd601ac0f
#
_entry.id   a811bcdf9092b1246c8c891cd601ac0f
#
_cell.length_a   1.000
_cell.length_b   1.000
_cell.length_c   1.000
_cell.angle_alpha   90.00
_cell.angle_beta   90.00
_cell.angle_gamma   90.00
#
_symmetry.space_group_name_H-M   'P 1'
#
loop_
_entity.id
_entity.type
_entity.pdbx_description
1 polymer ?
#
loop_
_entity_poly.entity_id
_entity_poly.type
_entity_poly.pdbx_seq_one_letter_code
_entity_poly.pdbx_strand_id
1 'polypeptide(L)'
;IVYAAKGDTASSVPFWILEYLGADKVKLYNGGIDDWVAGKHPLTNEIKKLPAAKFVAKVRADRLATTDYVKKNLTKKETQFLDSRTVKENAGVDIRSVRGGHIAAANHVNIPYEYGWVDPEAATKLAEKKVNDRNGMALKDSSGLKDLYKGLDPKKEVVAYCQTGTRSTQSYAALRELGYEKVRNYDDSWIVYGANPDLPAKNESYYDFVKVNAALRRLDALEKRLDEIAPKK
;
A
#
# COMPACT_ATOMS: atom_id res chain seq x y z
N ILE A 1 -13.78 14.06 -6.26
CA ILE A 1 -13.58 13.42 -4.95
C ILE A 1 -13.59 11.91 -5.17
N VAL A 2 -12.59 11.22 -4.62
CA VAL A 2 -12.54 9.75 -4.59
C VAL A 2 -12.81 9.27 -3.16
N TYR A 3 -13.49 8.16 -3.02
CA TYR A 3 -13.76 7.52 -1.73
C TYR A 3 -13.96 6.01 -1.91
N ALA A 4 -13.82 5.27 -0.83
CA ALA A 4 -14.11 3.84 -0.73
C ALA A 4 -14.60 3.55 0.70
N ALA A 5 -14.53 2.33 1.18
CA ALA A 5 -14.62 2.06 2.61
C ALA A 5 -13.44 2.73 3.35
N LYS A 6 -13.66 3.13 4.59
CA LYS A 6 -12.61 3.79 5.40
C LYS A 6 -11.35 2.93 5.50
N GLY A 7 -10.20 3.51 5.19
CA GLY A 7 -8.89 2.84 5.18
C GLY A 7 -8.65 1.89 4.00
N ASP A 8 -9.59 1.81 3.04
CA ASP A 8 -9.41 1.00 1.86
C ASP A 8 -8.58 1.74 0.79
N THR A 9 -7.52 1.09 0.31
CA THR A 9 -6.67 1.61 -0.76
C THR A 9 -7.39 1.79 -2.09
N ALA A 10 -8.60 1.23 -2.25
CA ALA A 10 -9.47 1.47 -3.40
C ALA A 10 -9.82 2.96 -3.60
N SER A 11 -9.59 3.83 -2.60
CA SER A 11 -9.70 5.29 -2.76
C SER A 11 -8.37 5.94 -3.13
N SER A 12 -7.24 5.48 -2.61
CA SER A 12 -5.93 6.08 -2.87
C SER A 12 -5.34 5.72 -4.23
N VAL A 13 -5.67 4.54 -4.77
CA VAL A 13 -5.27 4.15 -6.13
C VAL A 13 -5.82 5.10 -7.19
N PRO A 14 -7.15 5.35 -7.29
CA PRO A 14 -7.67 6.30 -8.27
C PRO A 14 -7.25 7.74 -7.97
N PHE A 15 -6.99 8.11 -6.70
CA PHE A 15 -6.41 9.41 -6.37
C PHE A 15 -5.06 9.60 -7.08
N TRP A 16 -4.13 8.65 -6.93
CA TRP A 16 -2.84 8.68 -7.59
C TRP A 16 -2.94 8.62 -9.12
N ILE A 17 -3.79 7.73 -9.67
CA ILE A 17 -3.99 7.61 -11.13
C ILE A 17 -4.48 8.93 -11.72
N LEU A 18 -5.44 9.58 -11.10
CA LEU A 18 -5.97 10.85 -11.57
C LEU A 18 -4.93 11.97 -11.51
N GLU A 19 -4.11 12.05 -10.44
CA GLU A 19 -2.98 12.99 -10.40
C GLU A 19 -1.95 12.68 -11.49
N TYR A 20 -1.63 11.40 -11.70
CA TYR A 20 -0.72 10.97 -12.78
C TYR A 20 -1.25 11.35 -14.16
N LEU A 21 -2.55 11.23 -14.38
CA LEU A 21 -3.19 11.63 -15.64
C LEU A 21 -3.39 13.15 -15.77
N GLY A 22 -2.98 13.94 -14.79
CA GLY A 22 -2.97 15.39 -14.84
C GLY A 22 -4.22 16.07 -14.32
N ALA A 23 -5.03 15.40 -13.51
CA ALA A 23 -6.14 16.05 -12.82
C ALA A 23 -5.62 16.90 -11.65
N ASP A 24 -5.95 18.21 -11.66
CA ASP A 24 -5.38 19.18 -10.70
C ASP A 24 -6.13 19.26 -9.37
N LYS A 25 -7.38 18.82 -9.30
CA LYS A 25 -8.27 19.02 -8.15
C LYS A 25 -8.84 17.71 -7.62
N VAL A 26 -7.99 16.68 -7.55
CA VAL A 26 -8.40 15.42 -6.95
C VAL A 26 -8.42 15.57 -5.43
N LYS A 27 -9.47 15.06 -4.80
CA LYS A 27 -9.59 15.01 -3.34
C LYS A 27 -9.94 13.59 -2.92
N LEU A 28 -9.33 13.14 -1.84
CA LEU A 28 -9.63 11.87 -1.20
C LEU A 28 -10.48 12.14 0.06
N TYR A 29 -11.61 11.44 0.19
CA TYR A 29 -12.44 11.54 1.39
C TYR A 29 -12.01 10.47 2.39
N ASN A 30 -11.30 10.90 3.44
CA ASN A 30 -10.67 10.04 4.44
C ASN A 30 -11.69 9.20 5.26
N GLY A 31 -12.88 9.74 5.52
CA GLY A 31 -13.93 9.03 6.25
C GLY A 31 -14.58 7.88 5.48
N GLY A 32 -14.41 7.85 4.15
CA GLY A 32 -15.05 6.85 3.30
C GLY A 32 -16.57 6.84 3.40
N ILE A 33 -17.18 5.78 2.85
CA ILE A 33 -18.64 5.58 2.96
C ILE A 33 -19.07 5.37 4.41
N ASP A 34 -18.18 4.89 5.25
CA ASP A 34 -18.48 4.59 6.66
C ASP A 34 -18.87 5.85 7.43
N ASP A 35 -18.07 6.93 7.35
CA ASP A 35 -18.39 8.19 8.03
C ASP A 35 -19.56 8.93 7.36
N TRP A 36 -19.73 8.77 6.04
CA TRP A 36 -20.87 9.32 5.36
C TRP A 36 -22.19 8.75 5.89
N VAL A 37 -22.23 7.43 6.07
CA VAL A 37 -23.39 6.73 6.64
C VAL A 37 -23.59 7.07 8.12
N ALA A 38 -22.49 7.05 8.90
CA ALA A 38 -22.54 7.40 10.33
C ALA A 38 -23.03 8.84 10.55
N GLY A 39 -22.66 9.76 9.66
CA GLY A 39 -23.14 11.15 9.64
C GLY A 39 -24.57 11.32 9.13
N LYS A 40 -25.28 10.22 8.82
CA LYS A 40 -26.65 10.23 8.27
C LYS A 40 -26.80 11.08 7.01
N HIS A 41 -25.75 11.16 6.21
CA HIS A 41 -25.79 11.85 4.92
C HIS A 41 -26.61 11.05 3.89
N PRO A 42 -27.21 11.72 2.90
CA PRO A 42 -28.11 11.07 1.95
C PRO A 42 -27.39 10.05 1.08
N LEU A 43 -28.02 8.90 0.90
CA LEU A 43 -27.59 7.84 0.00
C LEU A 43 -28.61 7.70 -1.14
N THR A 44 -28.14 7.29 -2.30
CA THR A 44 -28.99 6.93 -3.44
C THR A 44 -28.39 5.74 -4.19
N ASN A 45 -29.24 4.89 -4.71
CA ASN A 45 -28.90 3.86 -5.69
C ASN A 45 -29.21 4.31 -7.13
N GLU A 46 -29.69 5.54 -7.30
CA GLU A 46 -29.95 6.11 -8.62
C GLU A 46 -28.63 6.44 -9.31
N ILE A 47 -28.42 5.84 -10.48
CA ILE A 47 -27.27 6.12 -11.32
C ILE A 47 -27.61 7.29 -12.25
N LYS A 48 -27.11 8.48 -11.93
CA LYS A 48 -27.25 9.63 -12.83
C LYS A 48 -26.47 9.40 -14.12
N LYS A 49 -27.15 9.42 -15.25
CA LYS A 49 -26.49 9.53 -16.56
C LYS A 49 -25.90 10.94 -16.69
N LEU A 50 -24.59 11.05 -16.57
CA LEU A 50 -23.89 12.30 -16.84
C LEU A 50 -23.75 12.51 -18.35
N PRO A 51 -23.76 13.77 -18.84
CA PRO A 51 -23.46 14.05 -20.24
C PRO A 51 -22.05 13.55 -20.58
N ALA A 52 -21.86 13.11 -21.81
CA ALA A 52 -20.56 12.70 -22.29
C ALA A 52 -19.56 13.86 -22.15
N ALA A 53 -18.40 13.56 -21.58
CA ALA A 53 -17.31 14.52 -21.43
C ALA A 53 -16.02 13.93 -22.00
N LYS A 54 -15.17 14.82 -22.56
CA LYS A 54 -13.85 14.42 -23.07
C LYS A 54 -12.81 14.70 -21.99
N PHE A 55 -12.26 13.66 -21.41
CA PHE A 55 -11.07 13.77 -20.57
C PHE A 55 -9.81 13.75 -21.46
N VAL A 56 -8.97 14.78 -21.35
CA VAL A 56 -7.70 14.86 -22.06
C VAL A 56 -6.59 14.69 -21.04
N ALA A 57 -5.96 13.53 -21.04
CA ALA A 57 -4.87 13.25 -20.13
C ALA A 57 -3.65 14.15 -20.41
N LYS A 58 -3.11 14.75 -19.34
CA LYS A 58 -1.85 15.47 -19.33
C LYS A 58 -0.89 14.74 -18.39
N VAL A 59 -0.28 13.66 -18.88
CA VAL A 59 0.50 12.73 -18.07
C VAL A 59 1.61 13.44 -17.30
N ARG A 60 1.60 13.30 -15.99
CA ARG A 60 2.64 13.73 -15.07
C ARG A 60 3.59 12.58 -14.78
N ALA A 61 4.62 12.43 -15.61
CA ALA A 61 5.61 11.37 -15.45
C ALA A 61 6.37 11.45 -14.11
N ASP A 62 6.36 12.60 -13.46
CA ASP A 62 6.91 12.84 -12.11
C ASP A 62 6.06 12.23 -10.98
N ARG A 63 4.92 11.60 -11.26
CA ARG A 63 4.08 10.88 -10.30
C ARG A 63 4.28 9.37 -10.31
N LEU A 64 4.98 8.85 -11.32
CA LEU A 64 5.29 7.43 -11.48
C LEU A 64 6.80 7.20 -11.41
N ALA A 65 7.23 6.18 -10.67
CA ALA A 65 8.55 5.61 -10.78
C ALA A 65 8.48 4.27 -11.53
N THR A 66 9.26 4.10 -12.57
CA THR A 66 9.45 2.81 -13.23
C THR A 66 10.63 2.06 -12.60
N THR A 67 10.75 0.76 -12.86
CA THR A 67 11.91 -0.03 -12.41
C THR A 67 13.24 0.59 -12.85
N ASP A 68 13.33 1.10 -14.08
CA ASP A 68 14.54 1.80 -14.56
C ASP A 68 14.80 3.11 -13.81
N TYR A 69 13.75 3.84 -13.45
CA TYR A 69 13.87 5.03 -12.61
C TYR A 69 14.43 4.66 -11.23
N VAL A 70 13.90 3.62 -10.59
CA VAL A 70 14.37 3.11 -9.31
C VAL A 70 15.86 2.74 -9.40
N LYS A 71 16.26 1.93 -10.39
CA LYS A 71 17.67 1.52 -10.61
C LYS A 71 18.62 2.71 -10.67
N LYS A 72 18.27 3.75 -11.43
CA LYS A 72 19.10 4.95 -11.63
C LYS A 72 19.23 5.82 -10.38
N ASN A 73 18.37 5.63 -9.38
CA ASN A 73 18.28 6.49 -8.19
C ASN A 73 18.68 5.81 -6.88
N LEU A 74 19.05 4.52 -6.87
CA LEU A 74 19.36 3.75 -5.67
C LEU A 74 20.44 4.39 -4.77
N THR A 75 21.43 5.03 -5.36
CA THR A 75 22.57 5.63 -4.65
C THR A 75 22.45 7.13 -4.46
N LYS A 76 21.41 7.77 -5.01
CA LYS A 76 21.26 9.22 -4.95
C LYS A 76 20.76 9.69 -3.60
N LYS A 77 21.46 10.63 -2.99
CA LYS A 77 21.10 11.24 -1.69
C LYS A 77 19.82 12.07 -1.75
N GLU A 78 19.40 12.50 -2.94
CA GLU A 78 18.19 13.32 -3.14
C GLU A 78 16.91 12.50 -3.31
N THR A 79 17.03 11.17 -3.42
CA THR A 79 15.88 10.27 -3.52
C THR A 79 15.76 9.42 -2.26
N GLN A 80 14.59 9.44 -1.65
CA GLN A 80 14.22 8.67 -0.47
C GLN A 80 13.28 7.55 -0.90
N PHE A 81 13.56 6.32 -0.51
CA PHE A 81 12.72 5.17 -0.83
C PHE A 81 11.89 4.79 0.40
N LEU A 82 10.58 4.94 0.27
CA LEU A 82 9.62 4.62 1.32
C LEU A 82 8.98 3.26 1.05
N ASP A 83 9.36 2.25 1.84
CA ASP A 83 8.71 0.95 1.84
C ASP A 83 7.46 0.99 2.73
N SER A 84 6.29 0.91 2.10
CA SER A 84 4.99 0.92 2.77
C SER A 84 4.50 -0.47 3.19
N ARG A 85 5.35 -1.51 3.03
CA ARG A 85 5.05 -2.87 3.45
C ARG A 85 5.25 -3.05 4.96
N THR A 86 4.76 -4.16 5.47
CA THR A 86 4.96 -4.52 6.88
C THR A 86 6.45 -4.64 7.23
N VAL A 87 6.76 -4.50 8.51
CA VAL A 87 8.13 -4.69 9.02
C VAL A 87 8.67 -6.09 8.69
N LYS A 88 7.80 -7.12 8.71
CA LYS A 88 8.18 -8.50 8.38
C LYS A 88 8.49 -8.67 6.90
N GLU A 89 7.74 -8.05 5.99
CA GLU A 89 8.05 -8.05 4.56
C GLU A 89 9.38 -7.35 4.28
N ASN A 90 9.61 -6.17 4.88
CA ASN A 90 10.85 -5.41 4.75
C ASN A 90 12.07 -6.16 5.30
N ALA A 91 11.91 -6.87 6.41
CA ALA A 91 12.95 -7.69 7.02
C ALA A 91 13.20 -9.03 6.28
N GLY A 92 12.45 -9.34 5.23
CA GLY A 92 12.56 -10.61 4.51
C GLY A 92 12.00 -11.82 5.26
N VAL A 93 11.26 -11.61 6.35
CA VAL A 93 10.63 -12.68 7.14
C VAL A 93 9.33 -13.16 6.50
N ASP A 94 8.55 -12.22 5.97
CA ASP A 94 7.33 -12.51 5.20
C ASP A 94 7.64 -12.40 3.70
N ILE A 95 7.82 -13.55 3.05
CA ILE A 95 8.19 -13.63 1.63
C ILE A 95 6.92 -13.69 0.80
N ARG A 96 6.65 -12.65 0.02
CA ARG A 96 5.47 -12.56 -0.85
C ARG A 96 5.81 -12.38 -2.33
N SER A 97 7.04 -12.72 -2.72
CA SER A 97 7.56 -12.69 -4.08
C SER A 97 8.57 -13.81 -4.24
N VAL A 98 9.33 -13.85 -5.32
CA VAL A 98 10.41 -14.83 -5.56
C VAL A 98 11.45 -14.79 -4.44
N ARG A 99 11.73 -13.59 -3.90
CA ARG A 99 12.59 -13.38 -2.72
C ARG A 99 11.95 -12.40 -1.74
N GLY A 100 12.32 -12.50 -0.47
CA GLY A 100 12.06 -11.52 0.57
C GLY A 100 13.11 -10.43 0.63
N GLY A 101 12.93 -9.45 1.51
CA GLY A 101 13.84 -8.33 1.70
C GLY A 101 13.27 -7.00 1.18
N HIS A 102 14.16 -6.02 0.94
CA HIS A 102 13.78 -4.69 0.47
C HIS A 102 14.80 -4.08 -0.50
N ILE A 103 14.43 -3.01 -1.19
CA ILE A 103 15.29 -2.28 -2.11
C ILE A 103 16.52 -1.74 -1.39
N ALA A 104 17.74 -2.12 -1.84
CA ALA A 104 19.00 -1.66 -1.26
C ALA A 104 19.34 -0.23 -1.71
N ALA A 105 18.52 0.73 -1.32
CA ALA A 105 18.77 2.14 -1.62
C ALA A 105 19.55 2.84 -0.49
N ALA A 106 20.26 3.92 -0.82
CA ALA A 106 21.06 4.71 0.12
C ALA A 106 20.20 5.36 1.21
N ASN A 107 19.01 5.84 0.84
CA ASN A 107 18.06 6.47 1.74
C ASN A 107 16.75 5.65 1.74
N HIS A 108 16.79 4.49 2.37
CA HIS A 108 15.64 3.61 2.52
C HIS A 108 15.02 3.76 3.90
N VAL A 109 13.70 3.89 3.94
CA VAL A 109 12.89 3.96 5.17
C VAL A 109 11.72 2.99 5.03
N ASN A 110 11.45 2.21 6.07
CA ASN A 110 10.24 1.39 6.13
C ASN A 110 9.24 2.04 7.10
N ILE A 111 8.10 2.43 6.56
CA ILE A 111 6.95 2.91 7.33
C ILE A 111 5.72 2.18 6.76
N PRO A 112 5.25 1.12 7.43
CA PRO A 112 4.04 0.43 7.03
C PRO A 112 2.86 1.37 6.83
N TYR A 113 2.09 1.17 5.77
CA TYR A 113 0.99 2.08 5.42
C TYR A 113 -0.08 2.15 6.52
N GLU A 114 -0.27 1.07 7.27
CA GLU A 114 -1.20 0.99 8.40
C GLU A 114 -0.82 1.96 9.53
N TYR A 115 0.47 2.34 9.63
CA TYR A 115 0.91 3.32 10.64
C TYR A 115 0.36 4.72 10.36
N GLY A 116 -0.07 4.99 9.14
CA GLY A 116 -0.82 6.18 8.78
C GLY A 116 -2.24 6.23 9.36
N TRP A 117 -2.79 5.11 9.82
CA TRP A 117 -4.11 5.07 10.44
C TRP A 117 -4.08 5.55 11.90
N VAL A 118 -5.23 5.99 12.39
CA VAL A 118 -5.42 6.35 13.81
C VAL A 118 -5.05 5.17 14.71
N ASP A 119 -5.51 3.96 14.35
CA ASP A 119 -5.12 2.71 14.99
C ASP A 119 -4.47 1.77 13.96
N PRO A 120 -3.15 1.58 14.00
CA PRO A 120 -2.45 0.69 13.08
C PRO A 120 -2.91 -0.78 13.11
N GLU A 121 -3.55 -1.20 14.21
CA GLU A 121 -4.06 -2.57 14.37
C GLU A 121 -5.53 -2.72 13.98
N ALA A 122 -6.17 -1.64 13.51
CA ALA A 122 -7.61 -1.63 13.24
C ALA A 122 -8.06 -2.75 12.30
N ALA A 123 -7.31 -3.04 11.24
CA ALA A 123 -7.63 -4.12 10.31
C ALA A 123 -7.57 -5.50 10.98
N THR A 124 -6.55 -5.74 11.82
CA THR A 124 -6.42 -6.98 12.60
C THR A 124 -7.57 -7.11 13.61
N LYS A 125 -7.87 -6.05 14.34
CA LYS A 125 -8.99 -6.03 15.31
C LYS A 125 -10.33 -6.30 14.63
N LEU A 126 -10.54 -5.76 13.43
CA LEU A 126 -11.75 -6.01 12.66
C LEU A 126 -11.83 -7.47 12.18
N ALA A 127 -10.73 -8.02 11.65
CA ALA A 127 -10.67 -9.42 11.22
C ALA A 127 -10.90 -10.41 12.36
N GLU A 128 -10.38 -10.09 13.55
CA GLU A 128 -10.56 -10.87 14.78
C GLU A 128 -11.91 -10.61 15.47
N LYS A 129 -12.78 -9.79 14.88
CA LYS A 129 -14.10 -9.39 15.46
C LYS A 129 -13.99 -8.72 16.83
N LYS A 130 -12.87 -8.09 17.15
CA LYS A 130 -12.68 -7.29 18.38
C LYS A 130 -13.33 -5.91 18.27
N VAL A 131 -13.54 -5.43 17.06
CA VAL A 131 -14.34 -4.25 16.72
C VAL A 131 -15.27 -4.61 15.55
N ASN A 132 -16.34 -3.84 15.36
CA ASN A 132 -17.34 -4.06 14.31
C ASN A 132 -17.43 -2.91 13.31
N ASP A 133 -16.51 -1.97 13.38
CA ASP A 133 -16.42 -0.82 12.49
C ASP A 133 -14.97 -0.59 12.01
N ARG A 134 -14.82 0.37 11.10
CA ARG A 134 -13.54 0.74 10.51
C ARG A 134 -12.97 2.07 11.05
N ASN A 135 -13.46 2.55 12.19
CA ASN A 135 -13.11 3.89 12.69
C ASN A 135 -11.60 4.09 12.89
N GLY A 136 -10.89 3.08 13.40
CA GLY A 136 -9.45 3.12 13.55
C GLY A 136 -8.66 3.19 12.24
N MET A 137 -9.29 2.91 11.10
CA MET A 137 -8.65 2.90 9.76
C MET A 137 -8.69 4.27 9.06
N ALA A 138 -9.22 5.33 9.69
CA ALA A 138 -9.04 6.68 9.18
C ALA A 138 -7.55 7.07 9.22
N LEU A 139 -7.10 7.82 8.21
CA LEU A 139 -5.77 8.42 8.29
C LEU A 139 -5.70 9.41 9.46
N LYS A 140 -4.57 9.43 10.13
CA LYS A 140 -4.24 10.43 11.14
C LYS A 140 -4.43 11.85 10.58
N ASP A 141 -4.62 12.78 11.47
CA ASP A 141 -4.58 14.21 11.12
C ASP A 141 -3.17 14.63 10.64
N SER A 142 -3.08 15.83 10.11
CA SER A 142 -1.81 16.37 9.59
C SER A 142 -0.69 16.39 10.64
N SER A 143 -0.99 16.55 11.92
CA SER A 143 0.00 16.49 12.99
C SER A 143 0.55 15.08 13.19
N GLY A 144 -0.32 14.10 13.29
CA GLY A 144 0.06 12.70 13.44
C GLY A 144 0.80 12.16 12.20
N LEU A 145 0.41 12.59 10.99
CA LEU A 145 1.13 12.25 9.77
C LEU A 145 2.51 12.90 9.71
N LYS A 146 2.65 14.18 10.14
CA LYS A 146 3.96 14.86 10.22
C LYS A 146 4.90 14.13 11.18
N ASP A 147 4.41 13.70 12.33
CA ASP A 147 5.23 12.94 13.28
C ASP A 147 5.63 11.57 12.71
N LEU A 148 4.72 10.89 12.03
CA LEU A 148 5.02 9.60 11.38
C LEU A 148 6.12 9.72 10.32
N TYR A 149 6.04 10.73 9.47
CA TYR A 149 6.97 10.93 8.35
C TYR A 149 8.12 11.89 8.64
N LYS A 150 8.35 12.29 9.91
CA LYS A 150 9.41 13.23 10.30
C LYS A 150 10.83 12.84 9.88
N GLY A 151 11.07 11.56 9.61
CA GLY A 151 12.35 11.05 9.10
C GLY A 151 12.57 11.30 7.61
N LEU A 152 11.57 11.77 6.87
CA LEU A 152 11.66 12.13 5.47
C LEU A 152 11.84 13.63 5.29
N ASP A 153 12.75 14.03 4.42
CA ASP A 153 12.96 15.43 4.03
C ASP A 153 11.93 15.84 2.96
N PRO A 154 11.04 16.81 3.23
CA PRO A 154 10.00 17.22 2.27
C PRO A 154 10.55 17.95 1.02
N LYS A 155 11.81 18.38 1.03
CA LYS A 155 12.47 19.01 -0.11
C LYS A 155 13.02 17.98 -1.11
N LYS A 156 13.25 16.75 -0.64
CA LYS A 156 13.74 15.63 -1.44
C LYS A 156 12.60 14.87 -2.09
N GLU A 157 12.96 14.11 -3.12
CA GLU A 157 12.00 13.23 -3.75
C GLU A 157 11.75 11.98 -2.89
N VAL A 158 10.49 11.55 -2.82
CA VAL A 158 10.10 10.29 -2.20
C VAL A 158 9.55 9.34 -3.26
N VAL A 159 10.11 8.15 -3.33
CA VAL A 159 9.61 7.03 -4.13
C VAL A 159 8.95 6.04 -3.18
N ALA A 160 7.63 6.05 -3.12
CA ALA A 160 6.86 5.12 -2.32
C ALA A 160 6.64 3.81 -3.08
N TYR A 161 6.84 2.67 -2.42
CA TYR A 161 6.59 1.35 -2.98
C TYR A 161 5.99 0.41 -1.91
N CYS A 162 5.39 -0.67 -2.37
CA CYS A 162 4.94 -1.73 -1.47
C CYS A 162 5.16 -3.11 -2.10
N GLN A 163 4.19 -4.01 -2.05
CA GLN A 163 4.26 -5.31 -2.73
C GLN A 163 3.86 -5.20 -4.21
N THR A 164 2.77 -4.47 -4.51
CA THR A 164 2.12 -4.40 -5.83
C THR A 164 1.67 -2.99 -6.21
N GLY A 165 2.25 -1.95 -5.62
CA GLY A 165 1.93 -0.55 -5.90
C GLY A 165 0.68 0.00 -5.20
N THR A 166 -0.20 -0.86 -4.67
CA THR A 166 -1.50 -0.47 -4.12
C THR A 166 -1.40 0.22 -2.75
N ARG A 167 -0.76 -0.41 -1.75
CA ARG A 167 -0.62 0.16 -0.39
C ARG A 167 0.21 1.45 -0.38
N SER A 168 1.19 1.55 -1.26
CA SER A 168 2.04 2.74 -1.41
C SER A 168 1.28 3.95 -1.94
N THR A 169 0.13 3.78 -2.61
CA THR A 169 -0.70 4.93 -2.98
C THR A 169 -1.33 5.63 -1.78
N GLN A 170 -1.58 4.92 -0.67
CA GLN A 170 -2.04 5.55 0.56
C GLN A 170 -0.92 6.39 1.19
N SER A 171 0.31 5.86 1.25
CA SER A 171 1.47 6.65 1.68
C SER A 171 1.73 7.84 0.77
N TYR A 172 1.57 7.66 -0.55
CA TYR A 172 1.62 8.75 -1.53
C TYR A 172 0.59 9.83 -1.19
N ALA A 173 -0.68 9.46 -0.99
CA ALA A 173 -1.74 10.43 -0.66
C ALA A 173 -1.47 11.16 0.65
N ALA A 174 -0.99 10.47 1.70
CA ALA A 174 -0.62 11.06 2.97
C ALA A 174 0.53 12.08 2.83
N LEU A 175 1.57 11.75 2.04
CA LEU A 175 2.66 12.68 1.77
C LEU A 175 2.19 13.89 0.95
N ARG A 176 1.29 13.71 -0.01
CA ARG A 176 0.68 14.81 -0.78
C ARG A 176 -0.13 15.74 0.11
N GLU A 177 -0.89 15.21 1.08
CA GLU A 177 -1.61 15.99 2.10
C GLU A 177 -0.66 16.82 2.95
N LEU A 178 0.52 16.29 3.26
CA LEU A 178 1.57 17.00 4.00
C LEU A 178 2.33 18.05 3.16
N GLY A 179 1.99 18.21 1.88
CA GLY A 179 2.63 19.19 0.99
C GLY A 179 3.93 18.70 0.33
N TYR A 180 4.25 17.42 0.37
CA TYR A 180 5.38 16.89 -0.41
C TYR A 180 5.07 17.01 -1.90
N GLU A 181 5.85 17.81 -2.61
CA GLU A 181 5.63 18.05 -4.05
C GLU A 181 6.19 16.94 -4.92
N LYS A 182 7.34 16.36 -4.51
CA LYS A 182 8.10 15.37 -5.28
C LYS A 182 7.85 13.97 -4.75
N VAL A 183 6.65 13.43 -5.02
CA VAL A 183 6.30 12.06 -4.63
C VAL A 183 5.95 11.26 -5.85
N ARG A 184 6.53 10.06 -5.96
CA ARG A 184 6.24 9.05 -6.98
C ARG A 184 5.71 7.79 -6.33
N ASN A 185 4.75 7.15 -6.98
CA ASN A 185 4.42 5.76 -6.68
C ASN A 185 5.24 4.85 -7.61
N TYR A 186 5.95 3.89 -7.07
CA TYR A 186 6.58 2.82 -7.83
C TYR A 186 5.58 1.67 -7.93
N ASP A 187 4.82 1.65 -9.05
CA ASP A 187 3.68 0.76 -9.22
C ASP A 187 4.11 -0.70 -9.35
N ASP A 188 5.18 -0.97 -10.12
CA ASP A 188 5.77 -2.33 -10.22
C ASP A 188 6.17 -2.91 -8.85
N SER A 189 6.59 -2.05 -7.92
CA SER A 189 6.86 -2.38 -6.52
C SER A 189 7.79 -3.59 -6.31
N TRP A 190 7.72 -4.21 -5.14
CA TRP A 190 8.57 -5.34 -4.78
C TRP A 190 8.31 -6.58 -5.63
N ILE A 191 7.08 -6.79 -6.10
CA ILE A 191 6.76 -7.98 -6.89
C ILE A 191 7.58 -8.05 -8.19
N VAL A 192 7.85 -6.92 -8.84
CA VAL A 192 8.70 -6.86 -10.03
C VAL A 192 10.17 -6.71 -9.65
N TYR A 193 10.48 -5.80 -8.70
CA TYR A 193 11.85 -5.58 -8.24
C TYR A 193 12.47 -6.84 -7.63
N GLY A 194 11.75 -7.48 -6.72
CA GLY A 194 12.18 -8.69 -6.03
C GLY A 194 12.26 -9.92 -6.93
N ALA A 195 11.56 -9.93 -8.06
CA ALA A 195 11.65 -11.01 -9.05
C ALA A 195 12.93 -10.94 -9.90
N ASN A 196 13.62 -9.80 -9.92
CA ASN A 196 14.87 -9.64 -10.66
C ASN A 196 16.09 -9.80 -9.70
N PRO A 197 16.83 -10.92 -9.78
CA PRO A 197 17.97 -11.18 -8.88
C PRO A 197 19.16 -10.22 -9.11
N ASP A 198 19.23 -9.56 -10.28
CA ASP A 198 20.31 -8.61 -10.58
C ASP A 198 20.11 -7.26 -9.89
N LEU A 199 18.92 -7.00 -9.33
CA LEU A 199 18.64 -5.78 -8.60
C LEU A 199 19.07 -5.91 -7.13
N PRO A 200 19.86 -4.95 -6.60
CA PRO A 200 20.39 -5.05 -5.26
C PRO A 200 19.29 -4.97 -4.20
N ALA A 201 19.28 -5.93 -3.29
CA ALA A 201 18.35 -5.98 -2.17
C ALA A 201 19.11 -6.14 -0.83
N LYS A 202 18.43 -5.78 0.25
CA LYS A 202 18.89 -6.05 1.63
C LYS A 202 17.91 -6.98 2.32
N ASN A 203 18.40 -7.70 3.34
CA ASN A 203 17.61 -8.69 4.08
C ASN A 203 17.02 -9.75 3.15
N GLU A 204 17.79 -10.17 2.15
CA GLU A 204 17.33 -11.17 1.18
C GLU A 204 17.06 -12.50 1.87
N SER A 205 15.96 -13.11 1.49
CA SER A 205 15.56 -14.42 1.95
C SER A 205 14.82 -15.15 0.83
N TYR A 206 14.82 -16.46 0.90
CA TYR A 206 14.21 -17.32 -0.10
C TYR A 206 13.43 -18.43 0.57
N TYR A 207 12.43 -18.96 -0.10
CA TYR A 207 11.73 -20.14 0.39
C TYR A 207 12.64 -21.36 0.38
N ASP A 208 12.66 -22.08 1.50
CA ASP A 208 13.17 -23.43 1.57
C ASP A 208 12.10 -24.39 1.03
N PHE A 209 12.15 -24.66 -0.26
CA PHE A 209 11.17 -25.52 -0.92
C PHE A 209 11.14 -26.95 -0.37
N VAL A 210 12.21 -27.44 0.24
CA VAL A 210 12.21 -28.75 0.88
C VAL A 210 11.30 -28.72 2.12
N LYS A 211 11.43 -27.69 2.94
CA LYS A 211 10.55 -27.50 4.13
C LYS A 211 9.11 -27.21 3.72
N VAL A 212 8.89 -26.37 2.71
CA VAL A 212 7.54 -26.08 2.21
C VAL A 212 6.85 -27.34 1.73
N ASN A 213 7.50 -28.15 0.89
CA ASN A 213 6.94 -29.40 0.39
C ASN A 213 6.69 -30.43 1.51
N ALA A 214 7.56 -30.47 2.53
CA ALA A 214 7.34 -31.32 3.69
C ALA A 214 6.11 -30.87 4.51
N ALA A 215 5.93 -29.55 4.67
CA ALA A 215 4.78 -28.98 5.38
C ALA A 215 3.47 -29.24 4.61
N LEU A 216 3.45 -29.10 3.29
CA LEU A 216 2.28 -29.39 2.46
C LEU A 216 1.87 -30.87 2.58
N ARG A 217 2.81 -31.82 2.46
CA ARG A 217 2.50 -33.26 2.65
C ARG A 217 1.91 -33.56 4.03
N ARG A 218 2.40 -32.85 5.06
CA ARG A 218 1.89 -33.01 6.43
C ARG A 218 0.48 -32.45 6.56
N LEU A 219 0.18 -31.35 5.87
CA LEU A 219 -1.15 -30.73 5.83
C LEU A 219 -2.15 -31.69 5.17
N ASP A 220 -1.81 -32.21 3.97
CA ASP A 220 -2.65 -33.19 3.25
C ASP A 220 -2.97 -34.42 4.12
N ALA A 221 -1.99 -34.91 4.87
CA ALA A 221 -2.18 -36.05 5.78
C ALA A 221 -3.11 -35.70 6.95
N LEU A 222 -3.04 -34.47 7.47
CA LEU A 222 -3.92 -33.97 8.53
C LEU A 222 -5.36 -33.79 8.01
N GLU A 223 -5.55 -33.24 6.83
CA GLU A 223 -6.84 -33.08 6.18
C GLU A 223 -7.53 -34.42 6.00
N LYS A 224 -6.82 -35.43 5.45
CA LYS A 224 -7.36 -36.80 5.33
C LYS A 224 -7.82 -37.37 6.67
N ARG A 225 -7.02 -37.17 7.72
CA ARG A 225 -7.40 -37.66 9.07
C ARG A 225 -8.62 -36.91 9.61
N LEU A 226 -8.77 -35.62 9.33
CA LEU A 226 -9.95 -34.83 9.72
C LEU A 226 -11.19 -35.35 8.99
N ASP A 227 -11.11 -35.66 7.71
CA ASP A 227 -12.21 -36.21 6.93
C ASP A 227 -12.66 -37.60 7.44
N GLU A 228 -11.70 -38.42 7.93
CA GLU A 228 -12.00 -39.72 8.52
C GLU A 228 -12.76 -39.64 9.86
N ILE A 229 -12.53 -38.59 10.67
CA ILE A 229 -13.15 -38.40 11.98
C ILE A 229 -14.33 -37.43 11.94
N ALA A 230 -14.52 -36.67 10.85
CA ALA A 230 -15.67 -35.79 10.71
C ALA A 230 -16.97 -36.60 10.64
N PRO A 231 -18.03 -36.22 11.39
CA PRO A 231 -19.29 -36.94 11.30
C PRO A 231 -19.84 -36.87 9.88
N LYS A 232 -20.05 -38.02 9.27
CA LYS A 232 -20.74 -38.12 7.97
C LYS A 232 -22.13 -37.52 8.13
N LYS A 233 -22.40 -36.40 7.41
CA LYS A 233 -23.74 -35.81 7.34
C LYS A 233 -24.70 -36.69 6.59
#